data_e4c99ab58915ecc23db61d3c7dff2a65
#
_entry.id   e4c99ab58915ecc23db61d3c7dff2a65
#
_cell.length_a   1.000
_cell.length_b   1.000
_cell.length_c   1.000
_cell.angle_alpha   90.00
_cell.angle_beta   90.00
_cell.angle_gamma   90.00
#
_symmetry.space_group_name_H-M   'P 1'
#
loop_
_entity.id
_entity.type
_entity.pdbx_description
1 polymer ?
#
loop_
_entity_poly.entity_id
_entity_poly.type
_entity_poly.pdbx_seq_one_letter_code
_entity_poly.pdbx_strand_id
1 'polypeptide(L)'
;MIAAPRRVRAAQELQEQAVYRYDQIDQTLVNERVAQFRDQTRRFLAGALTEDEYRPLRLRNGLYVQRFAPMLRVSIPYGLLSSTQLRMLGHIARRYDRDFGHFTTRQNIQYNWPRLEDVPDILAELASVEMHAIQTSGNSIRNITADHLAGVAPDEIADPRPYCEIIRQWATLHPEFSYLPRKFKIAITAAPADRAASEVHDIGVHLRRGAQGEIGFEILAGGGLGRTPIVGHRIREWLPQADLLAYLEAILRVYNRYGRRDNIHKARVKILMRALGVAEFTRQVEQEFLASADFAPQLSAAQVEHMRGFFRPPPYESLPDEPQPSSERAPNARADAAFCAWYRYNTRAHKVTGYRVVIVSLKKHGEPPGDASAAQMDGLAQLAEQHSFGMIRVTHDQNLVLADVSQRALPEVWRRLEQLGLATANIGTLTDMICCPGLDFCSLANAGSIDIAKQIHARFDDLDYLYEIGPLEIKMSGCMNACGHHHIGHIGILGVDKHGKEWYQITIGGSSAPPAALGEVIGPSVPKEAVADTIAKLIEVYLRERRDDAERFLDTVRRIGVEPFQERVYAADHSPA
;
A
#
# COMPACT_ATOMS: atom_id res chain seq x y z
N MET A 1 -28.28 22.28 20.83
CA MET A 1 -27.32 21.15 20.65
C MET A 1 -28.06 19.86 20.98
N ILE A 2 -28.41 19.08 19.96
CA ILE A 2 -29.06 17.77 20.13
C ILE A 2 -27.93 16.78 20.47
N ALA A 3 -28.01 16.15 21.64
CA ALA A 3 -27.02 15.16 22.06
C ALA A 3 -27.01 14.00 21.08
N ALA A 4 -25.82 13.66 20.55
CA ALA A 4 -25.63 12.51 19.67
C ALA A 4 -26.16 11.24 20.36
N PRO A 5 -26.80 10.31 19.62
CA PRO A 5 -27.35 9.08 20.18
C PRO A 5 -26.23 8.27 20.89
N ARG A 6 -26.57 7.59 21.98
CA ARG A 6 -25.63 6.82 22.84
C ARG A 6 -24.67 5.91 22.06
N ARG A 7 -25.10 5.31 20.94
CA ARG A 7 -24.27 4.48 20.06
C ARG A 7 -23.15 5.26 19.35
N VAL A 8 -23.41 6.51 18.97
CA VAL A 8 -22.42 7.38 18.31
C VAL A 8 -21.37 7.85 19.31
N ARG A 9 -21.75 8.15 20.57
CA ARG A 9 -20.79 8.46 21.64
C ARG A 9 -19.91 7.27 21.99
N ALA A 10 -20.50 6.08 22.15
CA ALA A 10 -19.73 4.86 22.42
C ALA A 10 -18.77 4.52 21.27
N ALA A 11 -19.17 4.73 20.00
CA ALA A 11 -18.28 4.57 18.86
C ALA A 11 -17.13 5.61 18.84
N GLN A 12 -17.40 6.85 19.25
CA GLN A 12 -16.36 7.88 19.36
C GLN A 12 -15.37 7.58 20.49
N GLU A 13 -15.84 7.16 21.66
CA GLU A 13 -14.99 6.73 22.79
C GLU A 13 -14.16 5.49 22.44
N LEU A 14 -14.67 4.59 21.60
CA LEU A 14 -13.95 3.41 21.11
C LEU A 14 -12.92 3.75 20.02
N GLN A 15 -13.20 4.74 19.16
CA GLN A 15 -12.22 5.28 18.20
C GLN A 15 -10.99 5.86 18.94
N GLU A 16 -11.20 6.44 20.10
CA GLU A 16 -10.12 7.00 20.93
C GLU A 16 -9.14 5.94 21.45
N GLN A 17 -9.49 4.65 21.39
CA GLN A 17 -8.67 3.54 21.92
C GLN A 17 -8.08 2.62 20.82
N ALA A 18 -8.41 2.84 19.55
CA ALA A 18 -8.01 1.93 18.46
C ALA A 18 -7.07 2.54 17.42
N VAL A 19 -6.80 3.84 17.53
CA VAL A 19 -5.86 4.60 16.68
C VAL A 19 -4.92 5.40 17.59
N TYR A 20 -3.66 5.53 17.20
CA TYR A 20 -2.75 6.45 17.89
C TYR A 20 -3.32 7.87 17.86
N ARG A 21 -3.35 8.51 19.00
CA ARG A 21 -3.83 9.89 19.19
C ARG A 21 -2.62 10.79 19.44
N TYR A 22 -2.60 11.94 18.76
CA TYR A 22 -1.54 12.91 18.94
C TYR A 22 -1.50 13.39 20.38
N ASP A 23 -0.33 13.34 20.97
CA ASP A 23 -0.07 14.06 22.20
C ASP A 23 0.16 15.56 21.92
N GLN A 24 0.45 16.33 22.96
CA GLN A 24 0.68 17.76 22.81
C GLN A 24 1.92 18.06 21.96
N ILE A 25 2.93 17.18 21.98
CA ILE A 25 4.17 17.35 21.19
C ILE A 25 3.89 17.13 19.72
N ASP A 26 3.20 16.03 19.38
CA ASP A 26 2.81 15.73 17.99
C ASP A 26 1.96 16.86 17.40
N GLN A 27 0.92 17.30 18.13
CA GLN A 27 0.02 18.34 17.66
C GLN A 27 0.75 19.68 17.48
N THR A 28 1.64 20.02 18.40
CA THR A 28 2.46 21.24 18.30
C THR A 28 3.36 21.17 17.07
N LEU A 29 4.09 20.05 16.89
CA LEU A 29 4.96 19.84 15.74
C LEU A 29 4.23 19.95 14.42
N VAL A 30 3.06 19.34 14.29
CA VAL A 30 2.27 19.38 13.05
C VAL A 30 1.76 20.80 12.79
N ASN A 31 1.25 21.50 13.80
CA ASN A 31 0.79 22.90 13.68
C ASN A 31 1.92 23.86 13.29
N GLU A 32 3.10 23.71 13.89
CA GLU A 32 4.28 24.51 13.52
C GLU A 32 4.70 24.24 12.07
N ARG A 33 4.66 22.97 11.63
CA ARG A 33 4.94 22.63 10.22
C ARG A 33 3.96 23.29 9.26
N VAL A 34 2.67 23.33 9.60
CA VAL A 34 1.64 24.03 8.80
C VAL A 34 1.96 25.53 8.73
N ALA A 35 2.25 26.17 9.86
CA ALA A 35 2.58 27.59 9.92
C ALA A 35 3.83 27.94 9.10
N GLN A 36 4.91 27.15 9.25
CA GLN A 36 6.14 27.31 8.47
C GLN A 36 5.89 27.14 6.96
N PHE A 37 5.13 26.12 6.57
CA PHE A 37 4.86 25.87 5.17
C PHE A 37 3.98 26.96 4.55
N ARG A 38 3.03 27.50 5.30
CA ARG A 38 2.22 28.67 4.90
C ARG A 38 3.10 29.89 4.60
N ASP A 39 4.05 30.20 5.47
CA ASP A 39 5.02 31.29 5.23
C ASP A 39 5.89 31.02 3.99
N GLN A 40 6.43 29.83 3.87
CA GLN A 40 7.27 29.42 2.74
C GLN A 40 6.50 29.50 1.41
N THR A 41 5.25 29.04 1.37
CA THR A 41 4.40 29.10 0.18
C THR A 41 4.08 30.55 -0.18
N ARG A 42 3.73 31.39 0.81
CA ARG A 42 3.49 32.82 0.60
C ARG A 42 4.71 33.53 0.01
N ARG A 43 5.91 33.26 0.54
CA ARG A 43 7.18 33.82 0.04
C ARG A 43 7.50 33.36 -1.37
N PHE A 44 7.24 32.09 -1.69
CA PHE A 44 7.39 31.57 -3.05
C PHE A 44 6.44 32.25 -4.04
N LEU A 45 5.16 32.36 -3.70
CA LEU A 45 4.14 33.03 -4.54
C LEU A 45 4.42 34.53 -4.72
N ALA A 46 5.06 35.18 -3.75
CA ALA A 46 5.51 36.56 -3.83
C ALA A 46 6.86 36.75 -4.59
N GLY A 47 7.46 35.66 -5.11
CA GLY A 47 8.75 35.69 -5.81
C GLY A 47 9.98 35.88 -4.90
N ALA A 48 9.81 35.80 -3.57
CA ALA A 48 10.91 35.88 -2.61
C ALA A 48 11.70 34.57 -2.46
N LEU A 49 11.23 33.46 -3.01
CA LEU A 49 11.91 32.18 -3.12
C LEU A 49 11.86 31.72 -4.57
N THR A 50 12.97 31.19 -5.06
CA THR A 50 13.03 30.49 -6.35
C THR A 50 12.44 29.07 -6.23
N GLU A 51 12.13 28.41 -7.36
CA GLU A 51 11.67 27.00 -7.36
C GLU A 51 12.72 26.06 -6.74
N ASP A 52 14.00 26.29 -6.98
CA ASP A 52 15.08 25.45 -6.43
C ASP A 52 15.20 25.59 -4.90
N GLU A 53 14.94 26.76 -4.34
CA GLU A 53 14.88 26.99 -2.89
C GLU A 53 13.58 26.44 -2.28
N TYR A 54 12.46 26.58 -2.97
CA TYR A 54 11.15 26.13 -2.48
C TYR A 54 10.97 24.61 -2.59
N ARG A 55 11.57 23.95 -3.59
CA ARG A 55 11.43 22.50 -3.85
C ARG A 55 11.78 21.63 -2.63
N PRO A 56 12.90 21.77 -1.93
CA PRO A 56 13.19 20.97 -0.74
C PRO A 56 12.18 21.20 0.38
N LEU A 57 11.64 22.42 0.51
CA LEU A 57 10.65 22.77 1.54
C LEU A 57 9.31 22.11 1.26
N ARG A 58 8.78 22.25 0.03
CA ARG A 58 7.51 21.63 -0.35
C ARG A 58 7.55 20.10 -0.34
N LEU A 59 8.68 19.50 -0.73
CA LEU A 59 8.84 18.05 -0.70
C LEU A 59 8.78 17.48 0.73
N ARG A 60 9.15 18.23 1.75
CA ARG A 60 9.00 17.80 3.14
C ARG A 60 7.54 17.71 3.58
N ASN A 61 6.64 18.42 2.92
CA ASN A 61 5.21 18.49 3.19
C ASN A 61 4.37 17.69 2.17
N GLY A 62 4.96 16.72 1.48
CA GLY A 62 4.24 15.82 0.58
C GLY A 62 3.84 16.41 -0.76
N LEU A 63 4.28 17.65 -1.07
CA LEU A 63 3.85 18.37 -2.25
C LEU A 63 4.81 18.19 -3.43
N TYR A 64 4.27 17.72 -4.55
CA TYR A 64 4.94 17.60 -5.84
C TYR A 64 4.33 18.59 -6.84
N VAL A 65 5.13 19.11 -7.75
CA VAL A 65 4.64 19.75 -8.97
C VAL A 65 4.64 18.67 -10.06
N GLN A 66 3.46 18.38 -10.58
CA GLN A 66 3.23 17.37 -11.61
C GLN A 66 2.92 18.04 -12.96
N ARG A 67 2.51 17.25 -13.95
CA ARG A 67 2.34 17.69 -15.34
C ARG A 67 1.29 18.80 -15.50
N PHE A 68 0.17 18.67 -14.81
CA PHE A 68 -0.99 19.56 -14.99
C PHE A 68 -1.30 20.42 -13.77
N ALA A 69 -0.99 19.93 -12.58
CA ALA A 69 -1.26 20.60 -11.31
C ALA A 69 -0.31 20.10 -10.21
N PRO A 70 -0.19 20.77 -9.08
CA PRO A 70 0.42 20.22 -7.89
C PRO A 70 -0.26 18.91 -7.47
N MET A 71 0.51 18.00 -6.85
CA MET A 71 -0.01 16.78 -6.25
C MET A 71 0.41 16.72 -4.79
N LEU A 72 -0.57 16.65 -3.91
CA LEU A 72 -0.36 16.46 -2.48
C LEU A 72 -0.55 14.98 -2.11
N ARG A 73 0.43 14.40 -1.42
CA ARG A 73 0.31 13.06 -0.85
C ARG A 73 0.19 13.15 0.66
N VAL A 74 -0.93 12.65 1.19
CA VAL A 74 -1.22 12.61 2.62
C VAL A 74 -0.73 11.30 3.20
N SER A 75 -0.09 11.36 4.37
CA SER A 75 0.39 10.18 5.09
C SER A 75 -0.78 9.50 5.80
N ILE A 76 -0.84 8.19 5.62
CA ILE A 76 -1.71 7.30 6.40
C ILE A 76 -0.79 6.27 7.03
N PRO A 77 -0.29 6.51 8.26
CA PRO A 77 0.68 5.64 8.90
C PRO A 77 0.17 4.19 8.97
N TYR A 78 1.00 3.25 8.53
CA TYR A 78 0.69 1.81 8.45
C TYR A 78 -0.72 1.50 7.90
N GLY A 79 -1.27 2.41 7.10
CA GLY A 79 -2.56 2.27 6.43
C GLY A 79 -3.79 2.41 7.34
N LEU A 80 -3.66 2.85 8.58
CA LEU A 80 -4.76 2.92 9.54
C LEU A 80 -5.45 4.29 9.53
N LEU A 81 -6.78 4.31 9.44
CA LEU A 81 -7.62 5.50 9.43
C LEU A 81 -8.80 5.35 10.40
N SER A 82 -9.19 6.44 11.05
CA SER A 82 -10.51 6.55 11.66
C SER A 82 -11.56 7.02 10.64
N SER A 83 -12.83 6.80 10.95
CA SER A 83 -13.95 7.32 10.15
C SER A 83 -13.92 8.86 10.04
N THR A 84 -13.53 9.56 11.12
CA THR A 84 -13.35 11.02 11.13
C THR A 84 -12.26 11.45 10.15
N GLN A 85 -11.14 10.74 10.12
CA GLN A 85 -10.06 11.00 9.17
C GLN A 85 -10.50 10.73 7.73
N LEU A 86 -11.21 9.62 7.47
CA LEU A 86 -11.71 9.34 6.12
C LEU A 86 -12.74 10.38 5.64
N ARG A 87 -13.62 10.89 6.52
CA ARG A 87 -14.52 12.01 6.20
C ARG A 87 -13.74 13.28 5.86
N MET A 88 -12.69 13.60 6.59
CA MET A 88 -11.81 14.73 6.27
C MET A 88 -11.15 14.56 4.91
N LEU A 89 -10.70 13.35 4.58
CA LEU A 89 -10.15 13.07 3.24
C LEU A 89 -11.21 13.25 2.15
N GLY A 90 -12.45 12.82 2.37
CA GLY A 90 -13.58 13.09 1.47
C GLY A 90 -13.90 14.60 1.34
N HIS A 91 -13.85 15.33 2.46
CA HIS A 91 -14.02 16.80 2.45
C HIS A 91 -12.94 17.50 1.60
N ILE A 92 -11.67 17.10 1.76
CA ILE A 92 -10.56 17.66 0.97
C ILE A 92 -10.74 17.34 -0.51
N ALA A 93 -11.14 16.11 -0.87
CA ALA A 93 -11.42 15.72 -2.25
C ALA A 93 -12.47 16.64 -2.90
N ARG A 94 -13.55 16.91 -2.18
CA ARG A 94 -14.68 17.72 -2.65
C ARG A 94 -14.34 19.21 -2.76
N ARG A 95 -13.61 19.72 -1.79
CA ARG A 95 -13.34 21.17 -1.69
C ARG A 95 -12.14 21.62 -2.50
N TYR A 96 -11.08 20.84 -2.56
CA TYR A 96 -9.76 21.25 -3.07
C TYR A 96 -9.26 20.42 -4.26
N ASP A 97 -9.92 19.31 -4.59
CA ASP A 97 -9.56 18.45 -5.72
C ASP A 97 -10.79 18.28 -6.64
N ARG A 98 -10.88 17.21 -7.39
CA ARG A 98 -11.93 16.88 -8.35
C ARG A 98 -12.92 15.84 -7.84
N ASP A 99 -13.28 15.92 -6.57
CA ASP A 99 -14.21 15.03 -5.87
C ASP A 99 -13.73 13.58 -5.71
N PHE A 100 -12.44 13.32 -5.87
CA PHE A 100 -11.85 11.99 -5.63
C PHE A 100 -10.45 12.07 -5.05
N GLY A 101 -10.00 10.96 -4.40
CA GLY A 101 -8.63 10.74 -3.97
C GLY A 101 -8.12 9.39 -4.43
N HIS A 102 -6.83 9.30 -4.74
CA HIS A 102 -6.17 8.09 -5.22
C HIS A 102 -5.39 7.39 -4.09
N PHE A 103 -5.82 6.20 -3.68
CA PHE A 103 -5.10 5.38 -2.71
C PHE A 103 -3.90 4.70 -3.36
N THR A 104 -2.77 4.65 -2.65
CA THR A 104 -1.49 4.25 -3.23
C THR A 104 -0.99 2.91 -2.70
N THR A 105 -0.08 2.27 -3.44
CA THR A 105 0.63 1.04 -3.02
C THR A 105 1.50 1.22 -1.76
N ARG A 106 1.57 2.42 -1.20
CA ARG A 106 2.24 2.73 0.07
C ARG A 106 1.26 3.13 1.16
N GLN A 107 0.01 2.67 1.04
CA GLN A 107 -1.04 2.91 2.02
C GLN A 107 -1.28 4.39 2.32
N ASN A 108 -1.02 5.28 1.37
CA ASN A 108 -1.29 6.72 1.45
C ASN A 108 -2.43 7.08 0.51
N ILE A 109 -2.92 8.32 0.61
CA ILE A 109 -3.81 8.92 -0.38
C ILE A 109 -3.11 10.10 -1.06
N GLN A 110 -3.42 10.36 -2.32
CA GLN A 110 -2.94 11.53 -3.05
C GLN A 110 -4.08 12.25 -3.77
N TYR A 111 -3.97 13.58 -3.77
CA TYR A 111 -4.80 14.51 -4.50
C TYR A 111 -3.97 15.10 -5.64
N ASN A 112 -4.49 15.10 -6.87
CA ASN A 112 -3.71 15.41 -8.06
C ASN A 112 -4.00 16.80 -8.65
N TRP A 113 -4.95 17.55 -8.08
CA TRP A 113 -5.43 18.83 -8.61
C TRP A 113 -5.50 19.99 -7.62
N PRO A 114 -4.93 19.93 -6.38
CA PRO A 114 -5.01 21.05 -5.47
C PRO A 114 -4.27 22.26 -6.04
N ARG A 115 -4.77 23.46 -5.79
CA ARG A 115 -4.04 24.67 -6.11
C ARG A 115 -2.94 24.88 -5.09
N LEU A 116 -1.80 25.42 -5.53
CA LEU A 116 -0.63 25.59 -4.65
C LEU A 116 -0.94 26.48 -3.44
N GLU A 117 -1.69 27.54 -3.65
CA GLU A 117 -2.10 28.50 -2.61
C GLU A 117 -3.00 27.87 -1.54
N ASP A 118 -3.78 26.83 -1.87
CA ASP A 118 -4.70 26.15 -0.98
C ASP A 118 -4.02 25.05 -0.12
N VAL A 119 -2.83 24.58 -0.53
CA VAL A 119 -2.17 23.46 0.17
C VAL A 119 -1.92 23.72 1.66
N PRO A 120 -1.51 24.93 2.12
CA PRO A 120 -1.37 25.21 3.54
C PRO A 120 -2.70 25.10 4.32
N ASP A 121 -3.85 25.39 3.70
CA ASP A 121 -5.16 25.23 4.32
C ASP A 121 -5.54 23.75 4.39
N ILE A 122 -5.29 22.97 3.34
CA ILE A 122 -5.45 21.52 3.36
C ILE A 122 -4.64 20.89 4.51
N LEU A 123 -3.37 21.32 4.67
CA LEU A 123 -2.54 20.80 5.76
C LEU A 123 -3.06 21.21 7.15
N ALA A 124 -3.66 22.39 7.29
CA ALA A 124 -4.28 22.83 8.54
C ALA A 124 -5.56 22.02 8.87
N GLU A 125 -6.39 21.72 7.86
CA GLU A 125 -7.56 20.86 8.03
C GLU A 125 -7.16 19.42 8.39
N LEU A 126 -6.14 18.86 7.74
CA LEU A 126 -5.57 17.56 8.12
C LEU A 126 -5.06 17.54 9.56
N ALA A 127 -4.36 18.58 10.00
CA ALA A 127 -3.87 18.72 11.38
C ALA A 127 -4.99 18.70 12.42
N SER A 128 -6.17 19.21 12.08
CA SER A 128 -7.34 19.21 12.98
C SER A 128 -7.92 17.82 13.26
N VAL A 129 -7.57 16.83 12.45
CA VAL A 129 -7.95 15.41 12.61
C VAL A 129 -6.73 14.51 12.81
N GLU A 130 -5.62 15.07 13.31
CA GLU A 130 -4.40 14.32 13.64
C GLU A 130 -3.78 13.62 12.41
N MET A 131 -3.74 14.32 11.28
CA MET A 131 -3.11 13.87 10.04
C MET A 131 -2.09 14.88 9.52
N HIS A 132 -1.16 14.41 8.70
CA HIS A 132 -0.15 15.23 8.06
C HIS A 132 0.31 14.63 6.71
N ALA A 133 1.11 15.39 5.96
CA ALA A 133 1.74 14.94 4.72
C ALA A 133 3.26 14.69 4.83
N ILE A 134 3.82 14.76 6.04
CA ILE A 134 5.23 14.50 6.31
C ILE A 134 5.57 13.04 5.97
N GLN A 135 6.82 12.74 5.57
CA GLN A 135 7.29 11.39 5.20
C GLN A 135 6.66 10.78 3.94
N THR A 136 5.96 11.55 3.13
CA THR A 136 5.38 11.06 1.86
C THR A 136 6.23 11.41 0.64
N SER A 137 7.21 12.30 0.77
CA SER A 137 8.12 12.71 -0.31
C SER A 137 9.53 13.04 0.18
N GLY A 138 10.43 13.48 -0.71
CA GLY A 138 11.81 13.86 -0.37
C GLY A 138 12.76 12.67 -0.15
N ASN A 139 13.96 13.00 0.30
CA ASN A 139 15.05 12.06 0.61
C ASN A 139 15.08 11.75 2.11
N SER A 140 14.04 11.18 2.63
CA SER A 140 13.83 10.85 4.04
C SER A 140 13.28 9.43 4.18
N ILE A 141 13.18 8.95 5.41
CA ILE A 141 12.41 7.76 5.75
C ILE A 141 10.94 8.06 5.40
N ARG A 142 10.33 7.16 4.64
CA ARG A 142 8.94 7.30 4.17
C ARG A 142 7.97 6.76 5.20
N ASN A 143 6.69 7.08 5.03
CA ASN A 143 5.61 6.47 5.80
C ASN A 143 5.87 4.97 6.01
N ILE A 144 5.77 4.50 7.24
CA ILE A 144 5.91 3.10 7.59
C ILE A 144 4.68 2.36 7.07
N THR A 145 4.88 1.22 6.41
CA THR A 145 3.78 0.39 5.91
C THR A 145 3.74 -0.94 6.63
N ALA A 146 2.54 -1.50 6.77
CA ALA A 146 2.32 -2.76 7.45
C ALA A 146 1.28 -3.62 6.73
N ASP A 147 1.12 -4.85 7.20
CA ASP A 147 0.02 -5.71 6.84
C ASP A 147 -1.33 -5.02 7.10
N HIS A 148 -2.20 -4.97 6.10
CA HIS A 148 -3.53 -4.39 6.24
C HIS A 148 -4.48 -5.21 7.13
N LEU A 149 -4.11 -6.46 7.46
CA LEU A 149 -4.82 -7.31 8.42
C LEU A 149 -4.19 -7.28 9.83
N ALA A 150 -3.22 -6.39 10.10
CA ALA A 150 -2.56 -6.28 11.40
C ALA A 150 -3.57 -6.13 12.55
N GLY A 151 -3.41 -6.90 13.60
CA GLY A 151 -4.29 -6.92 14.78
C GLY A 151 -5.57 -7.74 14.62
N VAL A 152 -5.89 -8.28 13.42
CA VAL A 152 -7.10 -9.10 13.18
C VAL A 152 -6.83 -10.41 12.44
N ALA A 153 -5.64 -10.58 11.87
CA ALA A 153 -5.30 -11.79 11.11
C ALA A 153 -5.17 -13.02 12.02
N PRO A 154 -5.74 -14.18 11.63
CA PRO A 154 -5.59 -15.42 12.42
C PRO A 154 -4.15 -15.95 12.45
N ASP A 155 -3.35 -15.62 11.44
CA ASP A 155 -1.97 -16.11 11.24
C ASP A 155 -0.89 -15.15 11.77
N GLU A 156 -1.28 -14.03 12.42
CA GLU A 156 -0.29 -13.08 12.96
C GLU A 156 0.35 -13.58 14.26
N ILE A 157 1.65 -13.37 14.39
CA ILE A 157 2.44 -13.71 15.59
C ILE A 157 2.08 -12.77 16.75
N ALA A 158 1.97 -11.47 16.46
CA ALA A 158 1.56 -10.41 17.35
C ALA A 158 1.16 -9.18 16.52
N ASP A 159 0.43 -8.24 17.11
CA ASP A 159 0.05 -7.00 16.43
C ASP A 159 1.29 -6.14 16.12
N PRO A 160 1.61 -5.85 14.84
CA PRO A 160 2.78 -5.06 14.48
C PRO A 160 2.55 -3.53 14.61
N ARG A 161 1.30 -3.05 14.74
CA ARG A 161 0.97 -1.62 14.74
C ARG A 161 1.70 -0.80 15.81
N PRO A 162 1.86 -1.28 17.07
CA PRO A 162 2.65 -0.58 18.06
C PRO A 162 4.09 -0.30 17.61
N TYR A 163 4.74 -1.27 17.00
CA TYR A 163 6.11 -1.11 16.48
C TYR A 163 6.17 -0.19 15.27
N CYS A 164 5.16 -0.23 14.40
CA CYS A 164 5.05 0.69 13.27
C CYS A 164 4.98 2.14 13.76
N GLU A 165 4.18 2.41 14.79
CA GLU A 165 4.03 3.75 15.35
C GLU A 165 5.30 4.22 16.06
N ILE A 166 5.94 3.36 16.85
CA ILE A 166 7.24 3.66 17.47
C ILE A 166 8.28 4.06 16.41
N ILE A 167 8.40 3.28 15.32
CA ILE A 167 9.34 3.59 14.24
C ILE A 167 8.92 4.88 13.51
N ARG A 168 7.62 5.14 13.32
CA ARG A 168 7.13 6.37 12.72
C ARG A 168 7.54 7.59 13.53
N GLN A 169 7.30 7.57 14.84
CA GLN A 169 7.67 8.67 15.74
C GLN A 169 9.18 8.92 15.74
N TRP A 170 9.97 7.87 15.91
CA TRP A 170 11.42 7.95 15.85
C TRP A 170 11.93 8.51 14.50
N ALA A 171 11.32 8.10 13.38
CA ALA A 171 11.75 8.52 12.04
C ALA A 171 11.26 9.93 11.66
N THR A 172 10.20 10.44 12.31
CA THR A 172 9.59 11.73 11.95
C THR A 172 10.54 12.87 12.31
N LEU A 173 11.00 13.59 11.27
CA LEU A 173 11.94 14.71 11.37
C LEU A 173 13.24 14.37 12.13
N HIS A 174 13.65 13.09 12.14
CA HIS A 174 14.91 12.67 12.75
C HIS A 174 16.08 13.49 12.18
N PRO A 175 16.87 14.18 13.01
CA PRO A 175 17.86 15.15 12.53
C PRO A 175 18.91 14.52 11.62
N GLU A 176 19.40 13.32 11.95
CA GLU A 176 20.43 12.62 11.19
C GLU A 176 19.90 12.08 9.84
N PHE A 177 18.60 11.75 9.73
CA PHE A 177 18.01 11.09 8.56
C PHE A 177 17.10 11.99 7.72
N SER A 178 17.16 13.30 7.96
CA SER A 178 16.39 14.30 7.19
C SER A 178 16.89 14.50 5.76
N TYR A 179 18.13 14.11 5.47
CA TYR A 179 18.79 14.28 4.17
C TYR A 179 19.55 13.02 3.76
N LEU A 180 18.83 11.91 3.66
CA LEU A 180 19.40 10.65 3.16
C LEU A 180 19.82 10.77 1.67
N PRO A 181 20.72 9.92 1.17
CA PRO A 181 21.07 9.91 -0.25
C PRO A 181 19.85 9.78 -1.18
N ARG A 182 18.84 9.03 -0.76
CA ARG A 182 17.57 8.84 -1.48
C ARG A 182 16.45 8.46 -0.51
N LYS A 183 15.17 8.48 -0.99
CA LYS A 183 14.00 7.97 -0.26
C LYS A 183 14.28 6.59 0.34
N PHE A 184 13.85 6.36 1.57
CA PHE A 184 14.04 5.13 2.31
C PHE A 184 12.70 4.58 2.79
N LYS A 185 12.45 3.29 2.59
CA LYS A 185 11.15 2.65 2.84
C LYS A 185 11.32 1.50 3.81
N ILE A 186 10.49 1.46 4.85
CA ILE A 186 10.40 0.37 5.83
C ILE A 186 9.01 -0.23 5.73
N ALA A 187 8.93 -1.56 5.73
CA ALA A 187 7.69 -2.31 5.82
C ALA A 187 7.79 -3.35 6.93
N ILE A 188 6.68 -3.57 7.64
CA ILE A 188 6.62 -4.46 8.81
C ILE A 188 5.51 -5.47 8.59
N THR A 189 5.81 -6.74 8.85
CA THR A 189 4.82 -7.82 8.86
C THR A 189 4.97 -8.68 10.13
N ALA A 190 3.84 -9.21 10.59
CA ALA A 190 3.79 -10.17 11.68
C ALA A 190 3.20 -11.51 11.24
N ALA A 191 2.83 -11.64 9.96
CA ALA A 191 2.23 -12.83 9.39
C ALA A 191 3.20 -13.53 8.42
N PRO A 192 3.20 -14.86 8.36
CA PRO A 192 3.99 -15.62 7.40
C PRO A 192 3.67 -15.27 5.95
N ALA A 193 2.43 -14.86 5.67
CA ALA A 193 1.97 -14.50 4.33
C ALA A 193 2.58 -13.20 3.77
N ASP A 194 3.27 -12.40 4.59
CA ASP A 194 3.89 -11.11 4.21
C ASP A 194 3.02 -10.21 3.31
N ARG A 195 1.82 -9.89 3.75
CA ARG A 195 0.91 -8.98 3.04
C ARG A 195 1.41 -7.52 2.96
N ALA A 196 2.61 -7.23 3.44
CA ALA A 196 3.28 -5.93 3.39
C ALA A 196 4.31 -5.80 2.25
N ALA A 197 4.56 -6.87 1.49
CA ALA A 197 5.61 -6.95 0.48
C ALA A 197 6.98 -6.48 1.01
N SER A 198 7.31 -6.87 2.24
CA SER A 198 8.45 -6.36 2.99
C SER A 198 9.80 -6.69 2.34
N GLU A 199 9.89 -7.84 1.66
CA GLU A 199 11.11 -8.29 0.98
C GLU A 199 11.55 -7.36 -0.16
N VAL A 200 10.67 -6.51 -0.68
CA VAL A 200 10.99 -5.53 -1.73
C VAL A 200 11.07 -4.09 -1.23
N HIS A 201 11.34 -3.91 0.07
CA HIS A 201 11.57 -2.63 0.73
C HIS A 201 13.05 -2.43 1.09
N ASP A 202 13.44 -1.18 1.39
CA ASP A 202 14.83 -0.88 1.82
C ASP A 202 15.16 -1.61 3.13
N ILE A 203 14.17 -1.70 4.04
CA ILE A 203 14.16 -2.61 5.20
C ILE A 203 12.81 -3.31 5.26
N GLY A 204 12.85 -4.64 5.44
CA GLY A 204 11.74 -5.48 5.88
C GLY A 204 11.94 -5.90 7.33
N VAL A 205 10.91 -5.74 8.15
CA VAL A 205 10.91 -6.15 9.56
C VAL A 205 9.85 -7.23 9.73
N HIS A 206 10.28 -8.44 10.07
CA HIS A 206 9.38 -9.56 10.33
C HIS A 206 9.35 -9.85 11.84
N LEU A 207 8.19 -9.76 12.44
CA LEU A 207 8.01 -10.20 13.82
C LEU A 207 8.27 -11.70 13.91
N ARG A 208 8.95 -12.11 14.95
CA ARG A 208 9.24 -13.51 15.28
C ARG A 208 8.97 -13.76 16.76
N ARG A 209 8.69 -15.00 17.08
CA ARG A 209 8.54 -15.45 18.47
C ARG A 209 9.74 -16.31 18.84
N GLY A 210 10.44 -15.94 19.89
CA GLY A 210 11.57 -16.68 20.41
C GLY A 210 11.14 -17.94 21.20
N ALA A 211 12.13 -18.72 21.62
CA ALA A 211 11.91 -19.99 22.29
C ALA A 211 11.16 -19.87 23.65
N GLN A 212 11.25 -18.73 24.30
CA GLN A 212 10.56 -18.43 25.57
C GLN A 212 9.25 -17.67 25.37
N GLY A 213 8.82 -17.50 24.11
CA GLY A 213 7.59 -16.79 23.75
C GLY A 213 7.76 -15.27 23.59
N GLU A 214 8.96 -14.74 23.80
CA GLU A 214 9.30 -13.32 23.63
C GLU A 214 9.18 -12.89 22.17
N ILE A 215 8.91 -11.60 21.95
CA ILE A 215 8.88 -11.00 20.63
C ILE A 215 10.26 -10.47 20.25
N GLY A 216 10.70 -10.81 19.08
CA GLY A 216 11.88 -10.28 18.41
C GLY A 216 11.62 -10.08 16.93
N PHE A 217 12.66 -9.78 16.18
CA PHE A 217 12.54 -9.43 14.76
C PHE A 217 13.58 -10.14 13.92
N GLU A 218 13.17 -10.55 12.74
CA GLU A 218 14.06 -10.84 11.64
C GLU A 218 14.15 -9.58 10.76
N ILE A 219 15.36 -9.20 10.37
CA ILE A 219 15.60 -7.99 9.58
C ILE A 219 16.13 -8.34 8.20
N LEU A 220 15.39 -7.86 7.20
CA LEU A 220 15.82 -7.89 5.80
C LEU A 220 16.24 -6.48 5.37
N ALA A 221 17.25 -6.39 4.51
CA ALA A 221 17.72 -5.11 3.98
C ALA A 221 18.07 -5.21 2.48
N GLY A 222 18.16 -4.06 1.84
CA GLY A 222 18.61 -3.96 0.45
C GLY A 222 17.59 -4.33 -0.60
N GLY A 223 16.33 -4.49 -0.24
CA GLY A 223 15.23 -4.66 -1.19
C GLY A 223 14.82 -3.36 -1.88
N GLY A 224 14.09 -3.49 -2.97
CA GLY A 224 13.47 -2.34 -3.62
C GLY A 224 13.24 -2.51 -5.11
N LEU A 225 12.13 -1.93 -5.55
CA LEU A 225 11.72 -1.90 -6.96
C LEU A 225 12.29 -0.66 -7.68
N GLY A 226 11.93 -0.45 -8.93
CA GLY A 226 12.41 0.63 -9.78
C GLY A 226 13.39 0.14 -10.84
N ARG A 227 14.22 1.02 -11.41
CA ARG A 227 15.10 0.70 -12.55
C ARG A 227 15.93 -0.60 -12.37
N THR A 228 16.33 -0.92 -11.17
CA THR A 228 17.09 -2.13 -10.83
C THR A 228 16.36 -2.81 -9.66
N PRO A 229 15.36 -3.65 -9.92
CA PRO A 229 14.63 -4.34 -8.86
C PRO A 229 15.56 -5.33 -8.16
N ILE A 230 15.46 -5.41 -6.83
CA ILE A 230 16.23 -6.35 -5.99
C ILE A 230 15.30 -6.79 -4.87
N VAL A 231 15.24 -8.10 -4.62
CA VAL A 231 14.67 -8.68 -3.42
C VAL A 231 15.66 -8.51 -2.27
N GLY A 232 15.18 -8.12 -1.10
CA GLY A 232 15.99 -7.91 0.09
C GLY A 232 16.66 -9.19 0.60
N HIS A 233 17.73 -9.02 1.33
CA HIS A 233 18.45 -10.12 1.94
C HIS A 233 18.29 -10.07 3.46
N ARG A 234 18.13 -11.22 4.09
CA ARG A 234 18.15 -11.35 5.55
C ARG A 234 19.55 -11.02 6.05
N ILE A 235 19.67 -9.99 6.90
CA ILE A 235 20.94 -9.54 7.51
C ILE A 235 21.00 -9.84 9.00
N ARG A 236 19.82 -10.06 9.65
CA ARG A 236 19.74 -10.45 11.05
C ARG A 236 18.59 -11.44 11.21
N GLU A 237 18.88 -12.62 11.72
CA GLU A 237 17.88 -13.69 11.90
C GLU A 237 17.01 -13.46 13.14
N TRP A 238 17.64 -13.01 14.22
CA TRP A 238 16.98 -12.67 15.47
C TRP A 238 17.54 -11.39 16.05
N LEU A 239 16.66 -10.43 16.28
CA LEU A 239 16.94 -9.17 16.96
C LEU A 239 16.01 -9.04 18.16
N PRO A 240 16.52 -8.88 19.40
CA PRO A 240 15.69 -8.62 20.57
C PRO A 240 14.85 -7.37 20.40
N GLN A 241 13.65 -7.35 21.03
CA GLN A 241 12.73 -6.21 20.95
C GLN A 241 13.38 -4.89 21.36
N ALA A 242 14.21 -4.91 22.40
CA ALA A 242 14.87 -3.72 22.91
C ALA A 242 15.78 -3.03 21.89
N ASP A 243 16.36 -3.80 20.98
CA ASP A 243 17.38 -3.33 20.04
C ASP A 243 16.81 -2.84 18.70
N LEU A 244 15.49 -2.86 18.53
CA LEU A 244 14.84 -2.56 17.24
C LEU A 244 15.31 -1.21 16.66
N LEU A 245 15.17 -0.13 17.40
CA LEU A 245 15.52 1.22 16.91
C LEU A 245 17.02 1.37 16.70
N ALA A 246 17.85 0.85 17.61
CA ALA A 246 19.31 0.88 17.52
C ALA A 246 19.81 0.17 16.25
N TYR A 247 19.24 -0.97 15.91
CA TYR A 247 19.64 -1.71 14.72
C TYR A 247 19.19 -1.03 13.42
N LEU A 248 17.96 -0.49 13.39
CA LEU A 248 17.48 0.32 12.27
C LEU A 248 18.36 1.56 12.06
N GLU A 249 18.79 2.20 13.15
CA GLU A 249 19.71 3.35 13.13
C GLU A 249 21.07 2.96 12.56
N ALA A 250 21.63 1.81 12.96
CA ALA A 250 22.90 1.31 12.42
C ALA A 250 22.83 1.08 10.89
N ILE A 251 21.75 0.49 10.38
CA ILE A 251 21.51 0.33 8.92
C ILE A 251 21.49 1.70 8.24
N LEU A 252 20.75 2.65 8.79
CA LEU A 252 20.60 3.99 8.22
C LEU A 252 21.90 4.79 8.26
N ARG A 253 22.71 4.65 9.31
CA ARG A 253 24.05 5.29 9.41
C ARG A 253 25.01 4.75 8.37
N VAL A 254 25.10 3.43 8.19
CA VAL A 254 25.90 2.81 7.13
C VAL A 254 25.44 3.34 5.76
N TYR A 255 24.13 3.38 5.52
CA TYR A 255 23.59 3.90 4.29
C TYR A 255 23.85 5.41 4.12
N ASN A 256 23.69 6.22 5.16
CA ASN A 256 23.89 7.66 5.11
C ASN A 256 25.35 8.04 4.84
N ARG A 257 26.30 7.25 5.39
CA ARG A 257 27.76 7.41 5.23
C ARG A 257 28.24 7.03 3.83
N TYR A 258 27.80 5.88 3.31
CA TYR A 258 28.36 5.27 2.09
C TYR A 258 27.43 5.33 0.87
N GLY A 259 26.18 5.71 1.05
CA GLY A 259 25.21 5.85 -0.04
C GLY A 259 25.61 6.97 -1.00
N ARG A 260 25.53 6.71 -2.30
CA ARG A 260 25.92 7.68 -3.33
C ARG A 260 25.00 8.89 -3.34
N ARG A 261 25.58 10.09 -3.45
CA ARG A 261 24.87 11.38 -3.56
C ARG A 261 25.09 12.07 -4.89
N ASP A 262 26.14 11.69 -5.61
CA ASP A 262 26.54 12.19 -6.93
C ASP A 262 25.60 11.70 -8.06
N ASN A 263 24.95 10.55 -7.89
CA ASN A 263 24.07 9.97 -8.89
C ASN A 263 22.77 9.48 -8.26
N ILE A 264 21.70 10.25 -8.45
CA ILE A 264 20.35 9.98 -7.89
C ILE A 264 19.76 8.62 -8.31
N HIS A 265 20.16 8.08 -9.46
CA HIS A 265 19.70 6.78 -9.96
C HIS A 265 20.41 5.60 -9.30
N LYS A 266 21.58 5.84 -8.70
CA LYS A 266 22.39 4.84 -8.00
C LYS A 266 22.44 5.06 -6.48
N ALA A 267 21.59 5.91 -5.93
CA ALA A 267 21.64 6.39 -4.55
C ALA A 267 20.88 5.50 -3.53
N ARG A 268 20.09 4.51 -3.96
CA ARG A 268 19.32 3.64 -3.04
C ARG A 268 20.21 2.64 -2.29
N VAL A 269 19.83 2.26 -1.07
CA VAL A 269 20.56 1.30 -0.22
C VAL A 269 20.83 -0.04 -0.92
N LYS A 270 19.88 -0.54 -1.71
CA LYS A 270 20.05 -1.76 -2.51
C LYS A 270 21.25 -1.72 -3.47
N ILE A 271 21.59 -0.53 -3.99
CA ILE A 271 22.75 -0.36 -4.86
C ILE A 271 24.04 -0.35 -4.05
N LEU A 272 24.03 0.28 -2.87
CA LEU A 272 25.14 0.21 -1.92
C LEU A 272 25.41 -1.25 -1.51
N MET A 273 24.35 -1.97 -1.08
CA MET A 273 24.47 -3.36 -0.66
C MET A 273 24.97 -4.27 -1.78
N ARG A 274 24.49 -4.07 -3.02
CA ARG A 274 25.00 -4.78 -4.19
C ARG A 274 26.48 -4.49 -4.47
N ALA A 275 26.91 -3.24 -4.27
CA ALA A 275 28.31 -2.84 -4.50
C ALA A 275 29.27 -3.40 -3.45
N LEU A 276 28.86 -3.45 -2.19
CA LEU A 276 29.67 -4.00 -1.09
C LEU A 276 29.61 -5.54 -1.03
N GLY A 277 28.50 -6.12 -1.48
CA GLY A 277 28.10 -7.48 -1.16
C GLY A 277 27.37 -7.59 0.18
N VAL A 278 26.48 -8.58 0.30
CA VAL A 278 25.61 -8.76 1.48
C VAL A 278 26.43 -8.94 2.76
N ALA A 279 27.46 -9.80 2.73
CA ALA A 279 28.27 -10.10 3.90
C ALA A 279 29.00 -8.87 4.44
N GLU A 280 29.60 -8.05 3.56
CA GLU A 280 30.31 -6.85 3.97
C GLU A 280 29.37 -5.76 4.47
N PHE A 281 28.22 -5.56 3.81
CA PHE A 281 27.20 -4.64 4.28
C PHE A 281 26.72 -5.03 5.69
N THR A 282 26.40 -6.31 5.90
CA THR A 282 25.99 -6.84 7.20
C THR A 282 27.06 -6.62 8.27
N ARG A 283 28.33 -6.94 7.95
CA ARG A 283 29.47 -6.72 8.86
C ARG A 283 29.58 -5.26 9.30
N GLN A 284 29.42 -4.32 8.38
CA GLN A 284 29.44 -2.88 8.70
C GLN A 284 28.27 -2.45 9.58
N VAL A 285 27.07 -2.99 9.33
CA VAL A 285 25.88 -2.73 10.16
C VAL A 285 26.10 -3.27 11.58
N GLU A 286 26.60 -4.49 11.72
CA GLU A 286 26.90 -5.08 13.04
C GLU A 286 28.00 -4.28 13.79
N GLN A 287 29.02 -3.81 13.10
CA GLN A 287 30.04 -2.94 13.71
C GLN A 287 29.45 -1.62 14.18
N GLU A 288 28.61 -0.96 13.38
CA GLU A 288 27.96 0.30 13.76
C GLU A 288 27.02 0.08 14.94
N PHE A 289 26.24 -1.02 14.93
CA PHE A 289 25.34 -1.39 16.01
C PHE A 289 26.09 -1.58 17.34
N LEU A 290 27.19 -2.33 17.33
CA LEU A 290 28.01 -2.55 18.51
C LEU A 290 28.70 -1.26 18.98
N ALA A 291 29.21 -0.44 18.06
CA ALA A 291 29.88 0.82 18.41
C ALA A 291 28.92 1.87 19.00
N SER A 292 27.64 1.75 18.72
CA SER A 292 26.61 2.67 19.24
C SER A 292 25.91 2.18 20.50
N ALA A 293 26.27 1.02 21.05
CA ALA A 293 25.55 0.36 22.14
C ALA A 293 25.29 1.26 23.38
N ASP A 294 26.22 2.14 23.73
CA ASP A 294 26.13 2.98 24.92
C ASP A 294 25.18 4.19 24.77
N PHE A 295 24.83 4.58 23.52
CA PHE A 295 24.06 5.79 23.26
C PHE A 295 22.91 5.60 22.25
N ALA A 296 22.80 4.44 21.62
CA ALA A 296 21.70 4.15 20.69
C ALA A 296 20.36 4.04 21.42
N PRO A 297 19.25 4.38 20.76
CA PRO A 297 17.92 4.33 21.38
C PRO A 297 17.53 2.88 21.69
N GLN A 298 17.37 2.60 22.96
CA GLN A 298 16.86 1.32 23.46
C GLN A 298 15.34 1.40 23.62
N LEU A 299 14.63 0.39 23.13
CA LEU A 299 13.18 0.32 23.24
C LEU A 299 12.79 -0.43 24.53
N SER A 300 12.38 0.28 25.55
CA SER A 300 11.94 -0.33 26.81
C SER A 300 10.61 -1.06 26.68
N ALA A 301 10.41 -2.08 27.49
CA ALA A 301 9.13 -2.78 27.58
C ALA A 301 7.97 -1.83 27.94
N ALA A 302 8.23 -0.81 28.78
CA ALA A 302 7.23 0.20 29.16
C ALA A 302 6.78 1.06 27.98
N GLN A 303 7.69 1.46 27.09
CA GLN A 303 7.34 2.19 25.86
C GLN A 303 6.51 1.34 24.91
N VAL A 304 6.86 0.07 24.75
CA VAL A 304 6.06 -0.86 23.91
C VAL A 304 4.66 -1.05 24.49
N GLU A 305 4.55 -1.25 25.80
CA GLU A 305 3.24 -1.43 26.46
C GLU A 305 2.40 -0.15 26.42
N HIS A 306 3.02 1.01 26.62
CA HIS A 306 2.34 2.30 26.41
C HIS A 306 1.77 2.40 24.99
N MET A 307 2.59 2.09 23.98
CA MET A 307 2.14 2.14 22.59
C MET A 307 1.05 1.10 22.27
N ARG A 308 1.13 -0.11 22.85
CA ARG A 308 0.06 -1.11 22.75
C ARG A 308 -1.28 -0.61 23.28
N GLY A 309 -1.26 0.29 24.26
CA GLY A 309 -2.44 0.91 24.83
C GLY A 309 -3.32 1.63 23.79
N PHE A 310 -2.74 2.13 22.69
CA PHE A 310 -3.45 2.78 21.59
C PHE A 310 -4.05 1.81 20.57
N PHE A 311 -3.69 0.53 20.61
CA PHE A 311 -4.11 -0.48 19.64
C PHE A 311 -4.82 -1.66 20.30
N ARG A 312 -5.57 -1.38 21.37
CA ARG A 312 -6.34 -2.42 22.06
C ARG A 312 -7.42 -2.98 21.15
N PRO A 313 -7.69 -4.30 21.24
CA PRO A 313 -8.81 -4.89 20.54
C PRO A 313 -10.11 -4.17 20.91
N PRO A 314 -11.01 -3.95 19.92
CA PRO A 314 -12.35 -3.45 20.22
C PRO A 314 -13.11 -4.37 21.19
N PRO A 315 -14.18 -3.90 21.83
CA PRO A 315 -15.00 -4.74 22.71
C PRO A 315 -15.88 -5.67 21.86
N TYR A 316 -15.30 -6.76 21.38
CA TYR A 316 -16.01 -7.75 20.61
C TYR A 316 -17.13 -8.40 21.43
N GLU A 317 -18.27 -8.61 20.79
CA GLU A 317 -19.34 -9.46 21.32
C GLU A 317 -18.95 -10.94 21.18
N SER A 318 -19.38 -11.78 22.10
CA SER A 318 -19.28 -13.23 21.94
C SER A 318 -20.37 -13.70 20.96
N LEU A 319 -19.96 -13.89 19.71
CA LEU A 319 -20.86 -14.30 18.63
C LEU A 319 -20.54 -15.73 18.19
N PRO A 320 -21.57 -16.54 17.81
CA PRO A 320 -21.32 -17.81 17.16
C PRO A 320 -20.70 -17.59 15.77
N ASP A 321 -20.03 -18.61 15.27
CA ASP A 321 -19.63 -18.66 13.87
C ASP A 321 -20.86 -18.95 13.00
N GLU A 322 -21.13 -18.10 12.02
CA GLU A 322 -22.26 -18.28 11.11
C GLU A 322 -21.83 -19.16 9.91
N PRO A 323 -22.71 -20.04 9.44
CA PRO A 323 -22.39 -20.85 8.27
C PRO A 323 -22.15 -19.97 7.04
N GLN A 324 -21.23 -20.41 6.18
CA GLN A 324 -20.97 -19.71 4.94
C GLN A 324 -22.25 -19.63 4.08
N PRO A 325 -22.49 -18.47 3.43
CA PRO A 325 -23.65 -18.33 2.54
C PRO A 325 -23.55 -19.35 1.39
N SER A 326 -24.70 -19.94 1.06
CA SER A 326 -24.83 -20.92 -0.03
C SER A 326 -25.95 -20.50 -0.96
N SER A 327 -25.69 -20.45 -2.26
CA SER A 327 -26.68 -20.13 -3.29
C SER A 327 -27.78 -21.19 -3.44
N GLU A 328 -27.53 -22.41 -2.94
CA GLU A 328 -28.48 -23.52 -3.06
C GLU A 328 -29.72 -23.40 -2.12
N ARG A 329 -29.66 -22.52 -1.11
CA ARG A 329 -30.68 -22.41 -0.05
C ARG A 329 -31.58 -21.18 -0.14
N ALA A 330 -31.49 -20.39 -1.23
CA ALA A 330 -32.03 -19.05 -1.24
C ALA A 330 -33.26 -18.84 -2.16
N PRO A 331 -34.27 -18.06 -1.75
CA PRO A 331 -35.45 -17.77 -2.55
C PRO A 331 -35.24 -16.76 -3.69
N ASN A 332 -34.11 -15.99 -3.68
CA ASN A 332 -33.75 -14.97 -4.68
C ASN A 332 -32.44 -15.29 -5.39
N ALA A 333 -32.40 -16.32 -6.21
CA ALA A 333 -31.21 -16.95 -6.78
C ALA A 333 -30.10 -16.00 -7.29
N ARG A 334 -30.45 -14.85 -7.87
CA ARG A 334 -29.44 -13.93 -8.45
C ARG A 334 -28.79 -13.02 -7.42
N ALA A 335 -29.55 -12.43 -6.50
CA ALA A 335 -29.01 -11.58 -5.45
C ALA A 335 -28.18 -12.40 -4.45
N ASP A 336 -28.60 -13.62 -4.19
CA ASP A 336 -27.90 -14.52 -3.28
C ASP A 336 -26.60 -15.06 -3.90
N ALA A 337 -26.57 -15.32 -5.23
CA ALA A 337 -25.35 -15.69 -5.94
C ALA A 337 -24.33 -14.54 -5.92
N ALA A 338 -24.74 -13.29 -6.14
CA ALA A 338 -23.88 -12.12 -6.08
C ALA A 338 -23.30 -11.90 -4.66
N PHE A 339 -24.13 -12.05 -3.62
CA PHE A 339 -23.66 -11.99 -2.24
C PHE A 339 -22.67 -13.11 -1.92
N CYS A 340 -22.95 -14.35 -2.35
CA CYS A 340 -22.04 -15.48 -2.15
C CYS A 340 -20.68 -15.25 -2.83
N ALA A 341 -20.68 -14.75 -4.06
CA ALA A 341 -19.47 -14.40 -4.77
C ALA A 341 -18.69 -13.29 -4.02
N TRP A 342 -19.39 -12.22 -3.62
CA TRP A 342 -18.76 -11.15 -2.84
C TRP A 342 -18.23 -11.67 -1.50
N TYR A 343 -18.95 -12.49 -0.77
CA TYR A 343 -18.48 -13.10 0.46
C TYR A 343 -17.20 -13.91 0.24
N ARG A 344 -17.15 -14.72 -0.82
CA ARG A 344 -16.01 -15.56 -1.16
C ARG A 344 -14.76 -14.74 -1.49
N TYR A 345 -14.90 -13.72 -2.33
CA TYR A 345 -13.78 -12.95 -2.85
C TYR A 345 -13.39 -11.77 -1.97
N ASN A 346 -14.34 -11.07 -1.38
CA ASN A 346 -14.11 -9.82 -0.67
C ASN A 346 -14.05 -9.96 0.85
N THR A 347 -14.22 -11.16 1.41
CA THR A 347 -14.06 -11.33 2.86
C THR A 347 -12.89 -12.26 3.21
N ARG A 348 -12.34 -12.06 4.39
CA ARG A 348 -11.27 -12.91 4.94
C ARG A 348 -11.62 -13.33 6.36
N ALA A 349 -10.99 -14.44 6.82
CA ALA A 349 -11.12 -14.89 8.19
C ALA A 349 -10.59 -13.83 9.16
N HIS A 350 -11.26 -13.71 10.29
CA HIS A 350 -10.87 -12.88 11.42
C HIS A 350 -10.43 -13.77 12.58
N LYS A 351 -9.46 -13.32 13.40
CA LYS A 351 -8.99 -14.10 14.56
C LYS A 351 -10.05 -14.28 15.66
N VAL A 352 -11.08 -13.43 15.70
CA VAL A 352 -12.19 -13.52 16.65
C VAL A 352 -13.39 -14.16 15.95
N THR A 353 -13.91 -15.24 16.53
CA THR A 353 -15.10 -15.97 16.05
C THR A 353 -16.31 -15.05 15.93
N GLY A 354 -17.13 -15.23 14.89
CA GLY A 354 -18.31 -14.42 14.61
C GLY A 354 -18.03 -13.10 13.89
N TYR A 355 -16.75 -12.79 13.59
CA TYR A 355 -16.32 -11.62 12.82
C TYR A 355 -15.64 -12.01 11.51
N ARG A 356 -15.64 -11.09 10.56
CA ARG A 356 -14.90 -11.20 9.29
C ARG A 356 -14.28 -9.86 8.91
N VAL A 357 -13.19 -9.95 8.15
CA VAL A 357 -12.59 -8.80 7.49
C VAL A 357 -13.25 -8.62 6.13
N VAL A 358 -13.71 -7.41 5.81
CA VAL A 358 -14.26 -7.05 4.50
C VAL A 358 -13.25 -6.20 3.74
N ILE A 359 -12.81 -6.68 2.58
CA ILE A 359 -11.97 -5.90 1.65
C ILE A 359 -12.89 -5.23 0.64
N VAL A 360 -12.85 -3.91 0.61
CA VAL A 360 -13.67 -3.07 -0.26
C VAL A 360 -12.88 -2.78 -1.53
N SER A 361 -13.34 -3.31 -2.64
CA SER A 361 -12.69 -3.12 -3.94
C SER A 361 -12.85 -1.69 -4.45
N LEU A 362 -11.74 -1.02 -4.76
CA LEU A 362 -11.70 0.25 -5.50
C LEU A 362 -11.35 0.00 -6.99
N LYS A 363 -11.85 -1.10 -7.54
CA LYS A 363 -11.57 -1.59 -8.91
C LYS A 363 -12.88 -1.87 -9.65
N LYS A 364 -13.81 -0.93 -9.59
CA LYS A 364 -15.04 -1.01 -10.37
C LYS A 364 -14.72 -0.91 -11.85
N HIS A 365 -15.44 -1.71 -12.66
CA HIS A 365 -15.32 -1.66 -14.11
C HIS A 365 -15.50 -0.23 -14.66
N GLY A 366 -14.59 0.19 -15.53
CA GLY A 366 -14.60 1.52 -16.15
C GLY A 366 -14.03 2.66 -15.31
N GLU A 367 -13.79 2.44 -14.00
CA GLU A 367 -13.22 3.43 -13.11
C GLU A 367 -11.68 3.27 -12.97
N PRO A 368 -10.94 4.34 -12.66
CA PRO A 368 -9.50 4.24 -12.39
C PRO A 368 -9.24 3.39 -11.14
N PRO A 369 -8.37 2.37 -11.19
CA PRO A 369 -8.04 1.57 -10.03
C PRO A 369 -7.45 2.40 -8.87
N GLY A 370 -7.99 2.20 -7.67
CA GLY A 370 -7.50 2.86 -6.45
C GLY A 370 -8.11 4.24 -6.18
N ASP A 371 -8.99 4.74 -7.04
CA ASP A 371 -9.70 5.99 -6.80
C ASP A 371 -10.96 5.78 -5.97
N ALA A 372 -11.25 6.71 -5.07
CA ALA A 372 -12.50 6.78 -4.33
C ALA A 372 -13.05 8.21 -4.36
N SER A 373 -14.34 8.35 -4.66
CA SER A 373 -15.01 9.65 -4.61
C SER A 373 -15.24 10.12 -3.17
N ALA A 374 -15.44 11.42 -2.97
CA ALA A 374 -15.79 11.97 -1.67
C ALA A 374 -17.06 11.32 -1.08
N ALA A 375 -18.07 11.04 -1.90
CA ALA A 375 -19.30 10.36 -1.47
C ALA A 375 -19.04 8.91 -1.03
N GLN A 376 -18.15 8.20 -1.73
CA GLN A 376 -17.72 6.85 -1.34
C GLN A 376 -16.96 6.87 -0.01
N MET A 377 -16.05 7.84 0.20
CA MET A 377 -15.33 7.98 1.47
C MET A 377 -16.28 8.28 2.63
N ASP A 378 -17.27 9.17 2.45
CA ASP A 378 -18.29 9.47 3.47
C ASP A 378 -19.15 8.23 3.80
N GLY A 379 -19.58 7.49 2.76
CA GLY A 379 -20.35 6.26 2.93
C GLY A 379 -19.59 5.14 3.64
N LEU A 380 -18.30 4.97 3.32
CA LEU A 380 -17.42 4.01 4.00
C LEU A 380 -17.14 4.42 5.44
N ALA A 381 -16.94 5.72 5.71
CA ALA A 381 -16.80 6.21 7.07
C ALA A 381 -18.05 5.88 7.91
N GLN A 382 -19.24 6.08 7.35
CA GLN A 382 -20.48 5.70 8.00
C GLN A 382 -20.60 4.19 8.25
N LEU A 383 -20.23 3.35 7.26
CA LEU A 383 -20.22 1.90 7.42
C LEU A 383 -19.23 1.46 8.51
N ALA A 384 -18.06 2.07 8.56
CA ALA A 384 -17.07 1.78 9.59
C ALA A 384 -17.58 2.12 10.99
N GLU A 385 -18.27 3.25 11.17
CA GLU A 385 -18.88 3.64 12.43
C GLU A 385 -19.95 2.65 12.90
N GLN A 386 -20.71 2.11 11.97
CA GLN A 386 -21.84 1.21 12.28
C GLN A 386 -21.39 -0.25 12.49
N HIS A 387 -20.37 -0.71 11.76
CA HIS A 387 -20.07 -2.13 11.62
C HIS A 387 -18.61 -2.52 11.81
N SER A 388 -17.67 -1.56 11.98
CA SER A 388 -16.22 -1.84 12.12
C SER A 388 -15.55 -0.91 13.14
N PHE A 389 -16.24 -0.59 14.23
CA PHE A 389 -15.76 0.25 15.35
C PHE A 389 -15.14 1.59 14.90
N GLY A 390 -15.59 2.14 13.77
CA GLY A 390 -15.08 3.38 13.20
C GLY A 390 -13.70 3.28 12.55
N MET A 391 -13.21 2.08 12.28
CA MET A 391 -11.86 1.83 11.75
C MET A 391 -11.88 1.41 10.30
N ILE A 392 -10.98 2.00 9.51
CA ILE A 392 -10.75 1.67 8.10
C ILE A 392 -9.25 1.43 7.90
N ARG A 393 -8.89 0.60 6.92
CA ARG A 393 -7.50 0.38 6.55
C ARG A 393 -7.30 0.52 5.06
N VAL A 394 -6.11 0.93 4.66
CA VAL A 394 -5.65 1.01 3.26
C VAL A 394 -4.75 -0.18 2.99
N THR A 395 -4.98 -0.90 1.89
CA THR A 395 -4.13 -2.03 1.49
C THR A 395 -2.97 -1.58 0.60
N HIS A 396 -1.98 -2.45 0.43
CA HIS A 396 -0.93 -2.29 -0.58
C HIS A 396 -1.46 -2.41 -2.01
N ASP A 397 -2.63 -3.04 -2.16
CA ASP A 397 -3.27 -3.30 -3.45
C ASP A 397 -4.28 -2.21 -3.82
N GLN A 398 -4.18 -1.01 -3.19
CA GLN A 398 -5.05 0.14 -3.48
C GLN A 398 -6.55 -0.16 -3.22
N ASN A 399 -6.86 -0.94 -2.21
CA ASN A 399 -8.21 -1.21 -1.71
C ASN A 399 -8.38 -0.69 -0.29
N LEU A 400 -9.60 -0.67 0.22
CA LEU A 400 -9.91 -0.33 1.62
C LEU A 400 -10.40 -1.57 2.38
N VAL A 401 -10.37 -1.51 3.71
CA VAL A 401 -10.75 -2.63 4.58
C VAL A 401 -11.61 -2.13 5.73
N LEU A 402 -12.73 -2.82 5.96
CA LEU A 402 -13.46 -2.82 7.22
C LEU A 402 -13.05 -4.09 7.97
N ALA A 403 -12.27 -3.94 9.02
CA ALA A 403 -11.53 -5.07 9.58
C ALA A 403 -12.35 -5.94 10.54
N ASP A 404 -13.39 -5.37 11.17
CA ASP A 404 -14.04 -5.93 12.35
C ASP A 404 -15.56 -6.08 12.15
N VAL A 405 -15.99 -6.61 11.00
CA VAL A 405 -17.41 -6.73 10.66
C VAL A 405 -17.99 -8.03 11.24
N SER A 406 -19.05 -7.92 12.05
CA SER A 406 -19.76 -9.13 12.52
C SER A 406 -20.38 -9.87 11.34
N GLN A 407 -20.35 -11.21 11.36
CA GLN A 407 -20.89 -12.03 10.27
C GLN A 407 -22.36 -11.73 10.00
N ARG A 408 -23.14 -11.41 11.05
CA ARG A 408 -24.56 -11.05 10.95
C ARG A 408 -24.79 -9.75 10.17
N ALA A 409 -23.83 -8.83 10.19
CA ALA A 409 -23.94 -7.55 9.49
C ALA A 409 -23.53 -7.63 8.01
N LEU A 410 -22.88 -8.71 7.56
CA LEU A 410 -22.36 -8.82 6.19
C LEU A 410 -23.41 -8.57 5.09
N PRO A 411 -24.67 -9.07 5.18
CA PRO A 411 -25.67 -8.78 4.15
C PRO A 411 -26.05 -7.30 4.07
N GLU A 412 -26.06 -6.59 5.20
CA GLU A 412 -26.31 -5.15 5.24
C GLU A 412 -25.14 -4.36 4.69
N VAL A 413 -23.91 -4.69 5.11
CA VAL A 413 -22.67 -4.08 4.63
C VAL A 413 -22.55 -4.26 3.11
N TRP A 414 -22.82 -5.46 2.57
CA TRP A 414 -22.81 -5.72 1.14
C TRP A 414 -23.80 -4.84 0.37
N ARG A 415 -25.05 -4.76 0.81
CA ARG A 415 -26.08 -3.91 0.16
C ARG A 415 -25.70 -2.43 0.15
N ARG A 416 -25.09 -1.93 1.24
CA ARG A 416 -24.59 -0.56 1.30
C ARG A 416 -23.39 -0.33 0.38
N LEU A 417 -22.49 -1.29 0.29
CA LEU A 417 -21.36 -1.25 -0.66
C LEU A 417 -21.86 -1.29 -2.12
N GLU A 418 -22.92 -2.06 -2.43
CA GLU A 418 -23.54 -2.02 -3.77
C GLU A 418 -24.08 -0.63 -4.10
N GLN A 419 -24.80 0.01 -3.18
CA GLN A 419 -25.31 1.37 -3.37
C GLN A 419 -24.19 2.40 -3.61
N LEU A 420 -23.02 2.18 -3.03
CA LEU A 420 -21.84 3.01 -3.23
C LEU A 420 -21.02 2.62 -4.49
N GLY A 421 -21.38 1.54 -5.18
CA GLY A 421 -20.62 0.99 -6.31
C GLY A 421 -19.28 0.37 -5.88
N LEU A 422 -19.18 -0.16 -4.66
CA LEU A 422 -17.97 -0.69 -4.04
C LEU A 422 -18.06 -2.19 -3.69
N ALA A 423 -19.08 -2.89 -4.19
CA ALA A 423 -19.29 -4.31 -3.93
C ALA A 423 -18.78 -5.24 -5.05
N THR A 424 -17.89 -4.79 -5.92
CA THR A 424 -17.32 -5.64 -6.98
C THR A 424 -16.63 -6.86 -6.37
N ALA A 425 -17.06 -8.06 -6.76
CA ALA A 425 -16.57 -9.33 -6.22
C ALA A 425 -15.31 -9.81 -6.95
N ASN A 426 -14.23 -9.02 -6.91
CA ASN A 426 -13.04 -9.26 -7.72
C ASN A 426 -11.70 -9.28 -6.95
N ILE A 427 -11.72 -9.24 -5.62
CA ILE A 427 -10.49 -9.19 -4.83
C ILE A 427 -9.61 -10.44 -5.08
N GLY A 428 -8.38 -10.19 -5.51
CA GLY A 428 -7.39 -11.22 -5.84
C GLY A 428 -7.57 -11.84 -7.24
N THR A 429 -8.55 -11.38 -8.04
CA THR A 429 -8.69 -11.77 -9.45
C THR A 429 -7.88 -10.85 -10.37
N LEU A 430 -7.83 -11.18 -11.66
CA LEU A 430 -7.14 -10.41 -12.70
C LEU A 430 -7.54 -8.92 -12.70
N THR A 431 -8.81 -8.60 -12.43
CA THR A 431 -9.32 -7.22 -12.43
C THR A 431 -9.11 -6.47 -11.12
N ASP A 432 -8.63 -7.12 -10.05
CA ASP A 432 -8.11 -6.44 -8.85
C ASP A 432 -6.70 -5.89 -9.10
N MET A 433 -6.50 -5.23 -10.24
CA MET A 433 -5.19 -4.79 -10.67
C MET A 433 -4.70 -3.55 -9.92
N ILE A 434 -3.38 -3.50 -9.69
CA ILE A 434 -2.69 -2.31 -9.20
C ILE A 434 -2.30 -1.44 -10.39
N CYS A 435 -2.63 -0.15 -10.30
CA CYS A 435 -2.34 0.83 -11.34
C CYS A 435 -1.79 2.13 -10.74
N CYS A 436 -0.66 2.62 -11.21
CA CYS A 436 -0.26 4.00 -10.91
C CYS A 436 -0.93 4.97 -11.91
N PRO A 437 -1.05 6.28 -11.60
CA PRO A 437 -1.70 7.23 -12.51
C PRO A 437 -1.05 7.37 -13.91
N GLY A 438 0.23 7.00 -14.06
CA GLY A 438 0.91 7.11 -15.36
C GLY A 438 0.96 8.53 -15.91
N LEU A 439 0.96 8.67 -17.23
CA LEU A 439 0.99 9.97 -17.94
C LEU A 439 -0.28 10.79 -17.73
N ASP A 440 -1.35 10.22 -17.21
CA ASP A 440 -2.58 10.95 -16.95
C ASP A 440 -2.35 12.11 -15.96
N PHE A 441 -1.45 11.92 -14.98
CA PHE A 441 -1.11 12.95 -13.99
C PHE A 441 0.39 13.14 -13.78
N CYS A 442 1.20 12.07 -13.90
CA CYS A 442 2.60 12.06 -13.45
C CYS A 442 3.56 12.60 -14.52
N SER A 443 4.34 13.65 -14.19
CA SER A 443 5.38 14.21 -15.08
C SER A 443 6.58 13.28 -15.33
N LEU A 444 6.74 12.22 -14.53
CA LEU A 444 7.84 11.26 -14.64
C LEU A 444 7.46 10.00 -15.43
N ALA A 445 6.20 9.87 -15.83
CA ALA A 445 5.72 8.69 -16.55
C ALA A 445 6.15 8.73 -18.03
N ASN A 446 6.32 7.54 -18.60
CA ASN A 446 6.61 7.32 -20.01
C ASN A 446 5.37 6.91 -20.81
N ALA A 447 4.35 6.36 -20.10
CA ALA A 447 3.11 5.91 -20.74
C ALA A 447 1.93 6.06 -19.76
N GLY A 448 0.70 6.13 -20.30
CA GLY A 448 -0.54 6.11 -19.54
C GLY A 448 -0.76 4.74 -18.89
N SER A 449 -1.53 4.71 -17.81
CA SER A 449 -1.86 3.46 -17.13
C SER A 449 -3.36 3.27 -16.98
N ILE A 450 -4.11 4.34 -16.79
CA ILE A 450 -5.56 4.30 -16.52
C ILE A 450 -6.31 3.74 -17.74
N ASP A 451 -5.99 4.20 -18.95
CA ASP A 451 -6.62 3.69 -20.18
C ASP A 451 -6.35 2.20 -20.40
N ILE A 452 -5.13 1.74 -20.11
CA ILE A 452 -4.79 0.31 -20.19
C ILE A 452 -5.60 -0.49 -19.19
N ALA A 453 -5.73 0.00 -17.93
CA ALA A 453 -6.54 -0.65 -16.94
C ALA A 453 -8.01 -0.77 -17.37
N LYS A 454 -8.57 0.29 -17.98
CA LYS A 454 -9.93 0.27 -18.52
C LYS A 454 -10.09 -0.71 -19.70
N GLN A 455 -9.11 -0.80 -20.59
CA GLN A 455 -9.12 -1.77 -21.70
C GLN A 455 -9.07 -3.22 -21.18
N ILE A 456 -8.24 -3.49 -20.17
CA ILE A 456 -8.18 -4.82 -19.53
C ILE A 456 -9.51 -5.12 -18.82
N HIS A 457 -10.09 -4.17 -18.08
CA HIS A 457 -11.41 -4.33 -17.47
C HIS A 457 -12.49 -4.64 -18.51
N ALA A 458 -12.51 -3.93 -19.65
CA ALA A 458 -13.49 -4.16 -20.71
C ALA A 458 -13.31 -5.51 -21.41
N ARG A 459 -12.08 -6.04 -21.46
CA ARG A 459 -11.77 -7.34 -22.04
C ARG A 459 -12.12 -8.51 -21.14
N PHE A 460 -12.12 -8.28 -19.79
CA PHE A 460 -12.36 -9.28 -18.75
C PHE A 460 -13.48 -8.81 -17.81
N ASP A 461 -14.65 -8.48 -18.37
CA ASP A 461 -15.81 -7.98 -17.63
C ASP A 461 -16.73 -9.09 -17.09
N ASP A 462 -16.55 -10.33 -17.57
CA ASP A 462 -17.27 -11.50 -17.11
C ASP A 462 -16.66 -12.06 -15.82
N LEU A 463 -17.43 -11.95 -14.70
CA LEU A 463 -16.99 -12.43 -13.41
C LEU A 463 -16.85 -13.96 -13.36
N ASP A 464 -17.70 -14.71 -14.04
CA ASP A 464 -17.62 -16.17 -14.06
C ASP A 464 -16.33 -16.62 -14.74
N TYR A 465 -15.94 -15.96 -15.83
CA TYR A 465 -14.67 -16.19 -16.47
C TYR A 465 -13.47 -15.81 -15.58
N LEU A 466 -13.57 -14.70 -14.84
CA LEU A 466 -12.53 -14.34 -13.85
C LEU A 466 -12.39 -15.39 -12.74
N TYR A 467 -13.49 -16.00 -12.33
CA TYR A 467 -13.47 -17.05 -11.31
C TYR A 467 -12.90 -18.36 -11.85
N GLU A 468 -13.10 -18.66 -13.13
CA GLU A 468 -12.46 -19.78 -13.82
C GLU A 468 -10.93 -19.59 -13.92
N ILE A 469 -10.48 -18.38 -14.27
CA ILE A 469 -9.04 -18.03 -14.26
C ILE A 469 -8.44 -18.21 -12.86
N GLY A 470 -9.20 -17.87 -11.83
CA GLY A 470 -8.76 -17.94 -10.44
C GLY A 470 -7.85 -16.77 -10.02
N PRO A 471 -7.12 -16.91 -8.91
CA PRO A 471 -6.27 -15.85 -8.37
C PRO A 471 -5.13 -15.46 -9.32
N LEU A 472 -5.11 -14.18 -9.70
CA LEU A 472 -4.09 -13.62 -10.59
C LEU A 472 -3.89 -12.13 -10.33
N GLU A 473 -2.65 -11.70 -10.14
CA GLU A 473 -2.30 -10.31 -9.85
C GLU A 473 -1.71 -9.62 -11.08
N ILE A 474 -2.38 -8.57 -11.56
CA ILE A 474 -1.80 -7.63 -12.54
C ILE A 474 -1.32 -6.40 -11.80
N LYS A 475 -0.05 -6.01 -12.04
CA LYS A 475 0.55 -4.81 -11.46
C LYS A 475 1.15 -3.94 -12.55
N MET A 476 0.69 -2.67 -12.65
CA MET A 476 1.04 -1.80 -13.76
C MET A 476 1.68 -0.49 -13.30
N SER A 477 2.75 -0.10 -13.99
CA SER A 477 3.45 1.17 -13.76
C SER A 477 3.69 1.90 -15.08
N GLY A 478 3.36 3.19 -15.15
CA GLY A 478 3.60 4.05 -16.31
C GLY A 478 5.07 4.41 -16.55
N CYS A 479 6.00 3.99 -15.67
CA CYS A 479 7.45 4.15 -15.85
C CYS A 479 8.26 3.24 -14.92
N MET A 480 9.57 3.22 -15.15
CA MET A 480 10.54 2.42 -14.38
C MET A 480 10.67 2.79 -12.89
N ASN A 481 9.97 3.80 -12.37
CA ASN A 481 9.91 4.07 -10.93
C ASN A 481 9.11 3.01 -10.18
N ALA A 482 8.37 2.16 -10.87
CA ALA A 482 7.63 1.01 -10.35
C ALA A 482 6.65 1.37 -9.21
N CYS A 483 5.94 2.48 -9.36
CA CYS A 483 4.96 2.91 -8.35
C CYS A 483 3.80 1.92 -8.21
N GLY A 484 3.41 1.23 -9.29
CA GLY A 484 2.42 0.15 -9.30
C GLY A 484 3.03 -1.25 -9.06
N HIS A 485 4.29 -1.34 -8.63
CA HIS A 485 4.96 -2.59 -8.25
C HIS A 485 5.02 -3.67 -9.34
N HIS A 486 5.03 -3.31 -10.63
CA HIS A 486 4.95 -4.24 -11.76
C HIS A 486 5.97 -5.40 -11.73
N HIS A 487 7.14 -5.21 -11.13
CA HIS A 487 8.16 -6.27 -11.05
C HIS A 487 7.74 -7.51 -10.24
N ILE A 488 6.78 -7.35 -9.33
CA ILE A 488 6.29 -8.42 -8.44
C ILE A 488 4.82 -8.76 -8.69
N GLY A 489 4.26 -8.39 -9.84
CA GLY A 489 2.97 -8.89 -10.30
C GLY A 489 3.11 -10.26 -10.94
N HIS A 490 2.12 -11.13 -10.82
CA HIS A 490 2.06 -12.36 -11.59
C HIS A 490 2.17 -12.04 -13.08
N ILE A 491 1.50 -10.97 -13.51
CA ILE A 491 1.72 -10.27 -14.77
C ILE A 491 2.09 -8.82 -14.43
N GLY A 492 3.26 -8.38 -14.87
CA GLY A 492 3.74 -7.02 -14.71
C GLY A 492 3.68 -6.23 -16.01
N ILE A 493 3.17 -4.99 -15.95
CA ILE A 493 3.05 -4.11 -17.11
C ILE A 493 3.86 -2.83 -16.85
N LEU A 494 4.86 -2.56 -17.66
CA LEU A 494 5.72 -1.38 -17.57
C LEU A 494 5.56 -0.49 -18.80
N GLY A 495 5.07 0.74 -18.59
CA GLY A 495 5.06 1.77 -19.62
C GLY A 495 6.47 2.24 -19.99
N VAL A 496 6.78 2.24 -21.28
CA VAL A 496 8.04 2.70 -21.86
C VAL A 496 7.77 3.65 -23.01
N ASP A 497 8.67 4.58 -23.26
CA ASP A 497 8.64 5.44 -24.44
C ASP A 497 9.49 4.82 -25.56
N LYS A 498 8.94 4.78 -26.77
CA LYS A 498 9.68 4.48 -28.00
C LYS A 498 9.38 5.56 -29.04
N HIS A 499 10.33 6.45 -29.25
CA HIS A 499 10.22 7.53 -30.23
C HIS A 499 8.96 8.42 -30.04
N GLY A 500 8.64 8.77 -28.79
CA GLY A 500 7.48 9.59 -28.43
C GLY A 500 6.13 8.86 -28.46
N LYS A 501 6.12 7.52 -28.59
CA LYS A 501 4.93 6.68 -28.55
C LYS A 501 4.91 5.81 -27.30
N GLU A 502 3.71 5.55 -26.78
CA GLU A 502 3.49 4.70 -25.63
C GLU A 502 3.59 3.21 -26.01
N TRP A 503 4.51 2.51 -25.35
CA TRP A 503 4.71 1.08 -25.48
C TRP A 503 4.70 0.44 -24.09
N TYR A 504 4.46 -0.86 -24.02
CA TYR A 504 4.37 -1.56 -22.74
C TYR A 504 5.20 -2.84 -22.77
N GLN A 505 6.11 -2.97 -21.80
CA GLN A 505 6.87 -4.18 -21.56
C GLN A 505 6.12 -5.07 -20.60
N ILE A 506 5.95 -6.33 -20.96
CA ILE A 506 5.24 -7.31 -20.16
C ILE A 506 6.24 -8.25 -19.48
N THR A 507 5.99 -8.55 -18.22
CA THR A 507 6.72 -9.55 -17.44
C THR A 507 5.73 -10.54 -16.83
N ILE A 508 6.14 -11.79 -16.60
CA ILE A 508 5.35 -12.80 -15.89
C ILE A 508 6.20 -13.50 -14.82
N GLY A 509 5.56 -14.15 -13.86
CA GLY A 509 6.23 -14.93 -12.83
C GLY A 509 6.68 -14.15 -11.59
N GLY A 510 6.38 -12.84 -11.48
CA GLY A 510 6.63 -12.07 -10.27
C GLY A 510 5.70 -12.46 -9.12
N SER A 511 6.13 -12.23 -7.89
CA SER A 511 5.34 -12.48 -6.67
C SER A 511 5.76 -11.56 -5.55
N SER A 512 4.80 -11.02 -4.80
CA SER A 512 5.05 -10.33 -3.52
C SER A 512 5.03 -11.28 -2.32
N ALA A 513 4.42 -12.47 -2.46
CA ALA A 513 4.38 -13.48 -1.41
C ALA A 513 5.76 -14.13 -1.22
N PRO A 514 6.13 -14.50 0.03
CA PRO A 514 7.40 -15.16 0.33
C PRO A 514 7.53 -16.57 -0.31
N PRO A 515 8.69 -16.88 -0.88
CA PRO A 515 9.77 -15.96 -1.21
C PRO A 515 9.38 -15.05 -2.37
N ALA A 516 9.62 -13.74 -2.23
CA ALA A 516 9.32 -12.78 -3.28
C ALA A 516 10.12 -13.09 -4.55
N ALA A 517 9.49 -12.90 -5.71
CA ALA A 517 10.11 -13.14 -7.00
C ALA A 517 9.91 -11.94 -7.94
N LEU A 518 10.91 -11.70 -8.77
CA LEU A 518 10.84 -10.71 -9.84
C LEU A 518 10.37 -11.37 -11.12
N GLY A 519 9.40 -10.75 -11.81
CA GLY A 519 8.91 -11.25 -13.09
C GLY A 519 9.97 -11.16 -14.19
N GLU A 520 9.92 -12.12 -15.12
CA GLU A 520 10.77 -12.18 -16.30
C GLU A 520 10.08 -11.50 -17.49
N VAL A 521 10.90 -10.80 -18.31
CA VAL A 521 10.42 -10.14 -19.52
C VAL A 521 10.10 -11.19 -20.59
N ILE A 522 8.88 -11.16 -21.12
CA ILE A 522 8.45 -12.15 -22.13
C ILE A 522 8.89 -11.81 -23.56
N GLY A 523 9.49 -10.66 -23.82
CA GLY A 523 9.96 -10.28 -25.15
C GLY A 523 9.89 -8.77 -25.42
N PRO A 524 9.87 -8.33 -26.70
CA PRO A 524 9.74 -6.92 -27.05
C PRO A 524 8.50 -6.27 -26.47
N SER A 525 8.56 -4.96 -26.16
CA SER A 525 7.37 -4.23 -25.71
C SER A 525 6.31 -4.17 -26.82
N VAL A 526 5.05 -4.20 -26.42
CA VAL A 526 3.87 -4.15 -27.30
C VAL A 526 3.30 -2.72 -27.35
N PRO A 527 2.65 -2.32 -28.46
CA PRO A 527 1.98 -1.02 -28.54
C PRO A 527 0.74 -1.00 -27.64
N LYS A 528 0.25 0.21 -27.34
CA LYS A 528 -0.88 0.46 -26.44
C LYS A 528 -2.10 -0.39 -26.74
N GLU A 529 -2.46 -0.49 -28.01
CA GLU A 529 -3.66 -1.17 -28.51
C GLU A 529 -3.60 -2.69 -28.36
N ALA A 530 -2.38 -3.25 -28.27
CA ALA A 530 -2.18 -4.70 -28.17
C ALA A 530 -2.08 -5.23 -26.73
N VAL A 531 -2.08 -4.35 -25.72
CA VAL A 531 -1.84 -4.79 -24.33
C VAL A 531 -2.92 -5.75 -23.85
N ALA A 532 -4.20 -5.40 -23.98
CA ALA A 532 -5.30 -6.23 -23.49
C ALA A 532 -5.34 -7.61 -24.21
N ASP A 533 -5.10 -7.64 -25.52
CA ASP A 533 -5.00 -8.90 -26.27
C ASP A 533 -3.76 -9.72 -25.88
N THR A 534 -2.65 -9.06 -25.59
CA THR A 534 -1.46 -9.75 -25.05
C THR A 534 -1.78 -10.44 -23.72
N ILE A 535 -2.49 -9.77 -22.81
CA ILE A 535 -2.92 -10.38 -21.55
C ILE A 535 -3.85 -11.57 -21.84
N ALA A 536 -4.80 -11.45 -22.77
CA ALA A 536 -5.70 -12.54 -23.14
C ALA A 536 -4.91 -13.76 -23.66
N LYS A 537 -3.91 -13.56 -24.54
CA LYS A 537 -3.03 -14.63 -25.04
C LYS A 537 -2.26 -15.33 -23.89
N LEU A 538 -1.82 -14.58 -22.86
CA LEU A 538 -1.18 -15.18 -21.68
C LEU A 538 -2.16 -16.05 -20.88
N ILE A 539 -3.39 -15.61 -20.73
CA ILE A 539 -4.43 -16.38 -20.03
C ILE A 539 -4.80 -17.64 -20.82
N GLU A 540 -4.91 -17.57 -22.15
CA GLU A 540 -5.15 -18.74 -23.00
C GLU A 540 -4.08 -19.83 -22.80
N VAL A 541 -2.79 -19.45 -22.76
CA VAL A 541 -1.70 -20.42 -22.49
C VAL A 541 -1.88 -21.03 -21.11
N TYR A 542 -2.11 -20.21 -20.09
CA TYR A 542 -2.32 -20.70 -18.73
C TYR A 542 -3.46 -21.71 -18.64
N LEU A 543 -4.65 -21.35 -19.16
CA LEU A 543 -5.83 -22.23 -19.10
C LEU A 543 -5.65 -23.53 -19.87
N ARG A 544 -4.88 -23.52 -20.98
CA ARG A 544 -4.55 -24.70 -21.76
C ARG A 544 -3.53 -25.59 -21.08
N GLU A 545 -2.53 -24.99 -20.42
CA GLU A 545 -1.37 -25.69 -19.88
C GLU A 545 -1.51 -26.07 -18.41
N ARG A 546 -2.48 -25.50 -17.67
CA ARG A 546 -2.71 -25.87 -16.27
C ARG A 546 -3.12 -27.35 -16.17
N ARG A 547 -2.63 -28.04 -15.15
CA ARG A 547 -2.89 -29.49 -14.93
C ARG A 547 -4.34 -29.76 -14.52
N ASP A 548 -4.90 -28.84 -13.74
CA ASP A 548 -6.27 -28.89 -13.20
C ASP A 548 -6.69 -27.49 -12.75
N ASP A 549 -7.93 -27.37 -12.28
CA ASP A 549 -8.49 -26.09 -11.81
C ASP A 549 -7.86 -25.56 -10.51
N ALA A 550 -7.08 -26.36 -9.79
CA ALA A 550 -6.40 -25.95 -8.57
C ALA A 550 -5.03 -25.32 -8.86
N GLU A 551 -4.40 -25.65 -10.01
CA GLU A 551 -3.11 -25.06 -10.39
C GLU A 551 -3.26 -23.58 -10.73
N ARG A 552 -2.50 -22.72 -10.04
CA ARG A 552 -2.56 -21.26 -10.20
C ARG A 552 -1.68 -20.81 -11.36
N PHE A 553 -1.96 -19.62 -11.89
CA PHE A 553 -1.15 -19.00 -12.95
C PHE A 553 0.35 -19.01 -12.64
N LEU A 554 0.73 -18.61 -11.42
CA LEU A 554 2.13 -18.55 -11.01
C LEU A 554 2.78 -19.95 -10.92
N ASP A 555 2.02 -20.97 -10.50
CA ASP A 555 2.51 -22.35 -10.44
C ASP A 555 2.72 -22.92 -11.85
N THR A 556 1.80 -22.62 -12.77
CA THR A 556 1.96 -22.98 -14.19
C THR A 556 3.19 -22.32 -14.79
N VAL A 557 3.38 -21.00 -14.60
CA VAL A 557 4.58 -20.28 -15.09
C VAL A 557 5.87 -20.89 -14.53
N ARG A 558 5.92 -21.19 -13.23
CA ARG A 558 7.08 -21.80 -12.59
C ARG A 558 7.39 -23.21 -13.13
N ARG A 559 6.36 -23.94 -13.54
CA ARG A 559 6.49 -25.30 -14.06
C ARG A 559 6.92 -25.36 -15.50
N ILE A 560 6.33 -24.53 -16.37
CA ILE A 560 6.58 -24.63 -17.84
C ILE A 560 7.55 -23.57 -18.36
N GLY A 561 7.96 -22.61 -17.54
CA GLY A 561 8.81 -21.47 -17.96
C GLY A 561 8.04 -20.39 -18.71
N VAL A 562 8.77 -19.41 -19.24
CA VAL A 562 8.20 -18.27 -19.95
C VAL A 562 8.05 -18.52 -21.46
N GLU A 563 8.75 -19.50 -22.03
CA GLU A 563 8.85 -19.76 -23.45
C GLU A 563 7.48 -20.03 -24.12
N PRO A 564 6.58 -20.88 -23.59
CA PRO A 564 5.27 -21.11 -24.21
C PRO A 564 4.40 -19.85 -24.27
N PHE A 565 4.55 -18.95 -23.28
CA PHE A 565 3.86 -17.67 -23.26
C PHE A 565 4.45 -16.70 -24.31
N GLN A 566 5.77 -16.67 -24.43
CA GLN A 566 6.49 -15.92 -25.46
C GLN A 566 6.05 -16.32 -26.87
N GLU A 567 6.08 -17.61 -27.16
CA GLU A 567 5.69 -18.17 -28.45
C GLU A 567 4.26 -17.76 -28.81
N ARG A 568 3.31 -17.87 -27.89
CA ARG A 568 1.91 -17.49 -28.14
C ARG A 568 1.72 -16.00 -28.41
N VAL A 569 2.43 -15.14 -27.67
CA VAL A 569 2.30 -13.68 -27.79
C VAL A 569 2.93 -13.19 -29.09
N TYR A 570 4.10 -13.71 -29.47
CA TYR A 570 4.90 -13.20 -30.61
C TYR A 570 4.88 -14.10 -31.85
N ALA A 571 4.17 -15.23 -31.83
CA ALA A 571 3.89 -15.97 -33.04
C ALA A 571 3.18 -15.05 -34.05
N ALA A 572 3.63 -15.01 -35.29
CA ALA A 572 2.88 -14.35 -36.33
C ALA A 572 1.48 -14.98 -36.41
N ASP A 573 0.44 -14.18 -36.32
CA ASP A 573 -0.94 -14.64 -36.50
C ASP A 573 -1.06 -15.14 -37.94
N HIS A 574 -0.75 -16.41 -38.20
CA HIS A 574 -1.11 -17.10 -39.40
C HIS A 574 -2.61 -17.41 -39.34
N SER A 575 -3.44 -16.39 -39.50
CA SER A 575 -4.83 -16.62 -39.89
C SER A 575 -4.82 -17.24 -41.26
N PRO A 576 -5.38 -18.43 -41.47
CA PRO A 576 -5.63 -18.91 -42.83
C PRO A 576 -6.59 -17.93 -43.50
N ALA A 577 -6.21 -17.49 -44.71
CA ALA A 577 -6.98 -16.61 -45.58
C ALA A 577 -8.33 -17.22 -45.98
#